data_3b81af29435614fbed55163319785fe3
#
_entry.id   3b81af29435614fbed55163319785fe3
#
_cell.length_a   1.000
_cell.length_b   1.000
_cell.length_c   1.000
_cell.angle_alpha   90.00
_cell.angle_beta   90.00
_cell.angle_gamma   90.00
#
_symmetry.space_group_name_H-M   'P 1'
#
loop_
_entity.id
_entity.type
_entity.pdbx_description
1 polymer ?
#
loop_
_entity_poly.entity_id
_entity_poly.type
_entity_poly.pdbx_seq_one_letter_code
_entity_poly.pdbx_strand_id
1 'polypeptide(L)'
;MIPVTAGVRVWLAVGRTDMRKGMNGLALQVQQALGRDPHAGDLYVFRGARGDLIKIIWHDGLGMSLYSKRLESGRFIWPSPADGVVAISAAQLAYMLDGIDWRNPRHTFRPQRAG
;
A
#
# COMPACT_ATOMS: atom_id res chain seq x y z
N MET A 1 -1.00 11.45 7.54
CA MET A 1 -1.72 10.25 8.02
C MET A 1 -2.78 9.84 7.03
N ILE A 2 -2.82 8.57 6.69
CA ILE A 2 -3.82 8.06 5.76
C ILE A 2 -5.07 7.67 6.53
N PRO A 3 -6.21 8.28 6.23
CA PRO A 3 -7.43 7.96 6.96
C PRO A 3 -8.05 6.67 6.40
N VAL A 4 -7.87 5.57 7.09
CA VAL A 4 -8.52 4.30 6.74
C VAL A 4 -9.65 4.06 7.70
N THR A 5 -10.87 4.12 7.19
CA THR A 5 -12.06 3.91 8.00
C THR A 5 -12.61 2.50 7.80
N ALA A 6 -13.56 2.12 8.65
CA ALA A 6 -14.19 0.81 8.55
C ALA A 6 -14.85 0.64 7.17
N GLY A 7 -14.72 -0.52 6.58
CA GLY A 7 -15.28 -0.81 5.27
C GLY A 7 -14.38 -0.45 4.10
N VAL A 8 -13.32 0.34 4.32
CA VAL A 8 -12.36 0.67 3.27
C VAL A 8 -11.40 -0.49 3.10
N ARG A 9 -11.17 -0.89 1.85
CA ARG A 9 -10.23 -1.94 1.54
C ARG A 9 -8.92 -1.36 1.06
N VAL A 10 -7.85 -2.11 1.29
CA VAL A 10 -6.52 -1.74 0.84
C VAL A 10 -6.03 -2.79 -0.13
N TRP A 11 -5.68 -2.36 -1.33
CA TRP A 11 -5.25 -3.25 -2.40
C TRP A 11 -3.78 -2.99 -2.73
N LEU A 12 -2.96 -4.03 -2.69
CA LEU A 12 -1.55 -3.95 -3.10
C LEU A 12 -1.45 -4.39 -4.56
N ALA A 13 -0.98 -3.50 -5.40
CA ALA A 13 -0.58 -3.85 -6.76
C ALA A 13 0.88 -4.30 -6.68
N VAL A 14 1.11 -5.61 -6.67
CA VAL A 14 2.43 -6.14 -6.33
C VAL A 14 3.44 -6.09 -7.46
N GLY A 15 3.01 -5.90 -8.69
CA GLY A 15 3.93 -5.69 -9.81
C GLY A 15 4.60 -4.33 -9.71
N ARG A 16 5.70 -4.17 -10.44
CA ARG A 16 6.41 -2.89 -10.43
C ARG A 16 5.60 -1.84 -11.15
N THR A 17 5.57 -0.66 -10.57
CA THR A 17 4.88 0.50 -11.15
C THR A 17 5.91 1.58 -11.44
N ASP A 18 5.72 2.29 -12.53
CA ASP A 18 6.54 3.46 -12.83
C ASP A 18 6.23 4.55 -11.81
N MET A 19 7.17 4.81 -10.93
CA MET A 19 6.98 5.74 -9.81
C MET A 19 6.98 7.21 -10.24
N ARG A 20 7.17 7.49 -11.53
CA ARG A 20 6.99 8.84 -12.05
C ARG A 20 5.52 9.19 -12.24
N LYS A 21 4.64 8.18 -12.23
CA LYS A 21 3.20 8.44 -12.36
C LYS A 21 2.68 9.20 -11.15
N GLY A 22 1.87 10.19 -11.43
CA GLY A 22 1.13 10.91 -10.40
C GLY A 22 -0.29 10.36 -10.24
N MET A 23 -1.15 11.14 -9.60
CA MET A 23 -2.52 10.69 -9.29
C MET A 23 -3.29 10.19 -10.49
N ASN A 24 -3.25 10.93 -11.60
CA ASN A 24 -4.02 10.55 -12.78
C ASN A 24 -3.51 9.26 -13.41
N GLY A 25 -2.21 9.11 -13.52
CA GLY A 25 -1.61 7.90 -14.09
C GLY A 25 -1.85 6.67 -13.23
N LEU A 26 -1.77 6.82 -11.93
CA LEU A 26 -2.05 5.72 -11.00
C LEU A 26 -3.54 5.36 -10.98
N ALA A 27 -4.42 6.35 -11.03
CA ALA A 27 -5.86 6.09 -11.12
C ALA A 27 -6.20 5.33 -12.40
N LEU A 28 -5.59 5.71 -13.52
CA LEU A 28 -5.79 5.00 -14.77
C LEU A 28 -5.29 3.56 -14.67
N GLN A 29 -4.17 3.34 -13.99
CA GLN A 29 -3.64 2.00 -13.78
C GLN A 29 -4.61 1.14 -12.94
N VAL A 30 -5.27 1.72 -11.94
CA VAL A 30 -6.30 1.02 -11.17
C VAL A 30 -7.42 0.54 -12.09
N GLN A 31 -7.90 1.40 -12.97
CA GLN A 31 -8.97 1.04 -13.90
C GLN A 31 -8.52 -0.03 -14.89
N GLN A 32 -7.37 0.16 -15.51
CA GLN A 32 -6.95 -0.69 -16.64
C GLN A 32 -6.31 -1.99 -16.18
N ALA A 33 -5.44 -1.92 -15.19
CA ALA A 33 -4.68 -3.10 -14.76
C ALA A 33 -5.37 -3.87 -13.64
N LEU A 34 -6.07 -3.20 -12.74
CA LEU A 34 -6.73 -3.84 -11.62
C LEU A 34 -8.22 -4.04 -11.83
N GLY A 35 -8.80 -3.39 -12.85
CA GLY A 35 -10.22 -3.51 -13.14
C GLY A 35 -11.11 -2.96 -12.04
N ARG A 36 -10.65 -1.95 -11.29
CA ARG A 36 -11.38 -1.39 -10.17
C ARG A 36 -11.63 0.10 -10.38
N ASP A 37 -12.52 0.65 -9.58
CA ASP A 37 -12.85 2.07 -9.63
C ASP A 37 -11.99 2.84 -8.63
N PRO A 38 -11.04 3.68 -9.09
CA PRO A 38 -10.19 4.42 -8.18
C PRO A 38 -10.93 5.50 -7.38
N HIS A 39 -12.18 5.79 -7.70
CA HIS A 39 -12.98 6.80 -7.01
C HIS A 39 -13.90 6.22 -5.94
N ALA A 40 -13.89 4.90 -5.75
CA ALA A 40 -14.83 4.24 -4.85
C ALA A 40 -14.44 4.28 -3.38
N GLY A 41 -13.32 4.88 -3.03
CA GLY A 41 -12.91 5.07 -1.64
C GLY A 41 -11.89 4.07 -1.12
N ASP A 42 -11.59 3.02 -1.87
CA ASP A 42 -10.54 2.07 -1.47
C ASP A 42 -9.15 2.67 -1.66
N LEU A 43 -8.19 2.17 -0.91
CA LEU A 43 -6.80 2.55 -1.05
C LEU A 43 -6.10 1.62 -2.02
N TYR A 44 -5.26 2.18 -2.87
CA TYR A 44 -4.46 1.41 -3.83
C TYR A 44 -2.99 1.72 -3.61
N VAL A 45 -2.21 0.67 -3.38
CA VAL A 45 -0.79 0.75 -2.99
C VAL A 45 0.06 0.23 -4.14
N PHE A 46 1.04 1.02 -4.53
CA PHE A 46 1.93 0.71 -5.66
C PHE A 46 3.37 0.67 -5.19
N ARG A 47 4.16 -0.23 -5.79
CA ARG A 47 5.57 -0.37 -5.46
C ARG A 47 6.46 0.08 -6.59
N GLY A 48 7.57 0.71 -6.23
CA GLY A 48 8.65 1.00 -7.17
C GLY A 48 9.53 -0.22 -7.43
N ALA A 49 10.41 -0.11 -8.42
CA ALA A 49 11.27 -1.20 -8.84
C ALA A 49 12.19 -1.71 -7.74
N ARG A 50 12.67 -0.81 -6.87
CA ARG A 50 13.60 -1.18 -5.80
C ARG A 50 12.89 -1.69 -4.54
N GLY A 51 11.59 -1.49 -4.44
CA GLY A 51 10.82 -1.90 -3.26
C GLY A 51 10.95 -0.96 -2.06
N ASP A 52 11.67 0.14 -2.18
CA ASP A 52 11.87 1.11 -1.10
C ASP A 52 10.94 2.31 -1.18
N LEU A 53 10.20 2.44 -2.28
CA LEU A 53 9.27 3.54 -2.51
C LEU A 53 7.86 3.00 -2.66
N ILE A 54 6.94 3.56 -1.89
CA ILE A 54 5.53 3.21 -1.93
C ILE A 54 4.74 4.46 -2.31
N LYS A 55 3.74 4.29 -3.16
CA LYS A 55 2.75 5.33 -3.43
C LYS A 55 1.37 4.77 -3.19
N ILE A 56 0.51 5.58 -2.59
CA ILE A 56 -0.85 5.18 -2.26
C ILE A 56 -1.80 6.25 -2.74
N ILE A 57 -2.85 5.86 -3.45
CA ILE A 57 -3.90 6.78 -3.83
C ILE A 57 -5.23 6.36 -3.23
N TRP A 58 -6.08 7.32 -2.95
CA TRP A 58 -7.46 7.09 -2.55
C TRP A 58 -8.29 8.33 -2.82
N HIS A 59 -9.59 8.13 -3.01
CA HIS A 59 -10.55 9.21 -3.21
C HIS A 59 -11.46 9.28 -1.99
N ASP A 60 -11.59 10.46 -1.40
CA ASP A 60 -12.31 10.65 -0.14
C ASP A 60 -13.74 11.20 -0.32
N GLY A 61 -14.22 11.22 -1.55
CA GLY A 61 -15.52 11.80 -1.88
C GLY A 61 -15.43 13.24 -2.35
N LEU A 62 -14.31 13.90 -2.08
CA LEU A 62 -14.06 15.29 -2.51
C LEU A 62 -12.95 15.35 -3.55
N GLY A 63 -11.95 14.56 -3.40
CA GLY A 63 -10.80 14.58 -4.30
C GLY A 63 -9.92 13.37 -4.13
N MET A 64 -8.97 13.23 -5.06
CA MET A 64 -7.97 12.16 -5.03
C MET A 64 -6.77 12.63 -4.23
N SER A 65 -6.30 11.77 -3.33
CA SER A 65 -5.09 12.01 -2.56
C SER A 65 -3.99 11.07 -3.00
N LEU A 66 -2.75 11.53 -2.92
CA LEU A 66 -1.56 10.73 -3.20
C LEU A 66 -0.63 10.85 -2.01
N TYR A 67 -0.24 9.71 -1.46
CA TYR A 67 0.75 9.61 -0.41
C TYR A 67 1.96 8.88 -0.95
N SER A 68 3.14 9.34 -0.60
CA SER A 68 4.39 8.74 -1.07
C SER A 68 5.37 8.65 0.10
N LYS A 69 6.03 7.50 0.24
CA LYS A 69 7.04 7.31 1.26
C LYS A 69 8.20 6.50 0.70
N ARG A 70 9.42 6.99 0.92
CA ARG A 70 10.63 6.26 0.60
C ARG A 70 11.36 5.94 1.89
N LEU A 71 11.74 4.67 2.06
CA LEU A 71 12.58 4.28 3.18
C LEU A 71 14.01 4.78 2.95
N GLU A 72 14.65 5.28 3.99
CA GLU A 72 16.03 5.72 3.89
C GLU A 72 16.98 4.54 3.74
N SER A 73 16.63 3.39 4.27
CA SER A 73 17.38 2.18 4.08
C SER A 73 16.42 0.99 4.06
N GLY A 74 16.82 -0.06 3.36
CA GLY A 74 16.02 -1.26 3.26
C GLY A 74 14.85 -1.12 2.29
N ARG A 75 13.93 -2.05 2.39
CA ARG A 75 12.77 -2.12 1.51
C ARG A 75 11.54 -2.45 2.34
N PHE A 76 10.37 -2.05 1.83
CA PHE A 76 9.12 -2.58 2.34
C PHE A 76 9.04 -4.06 2.01
N ILE A 77 8.21 -4.79 2.73
CA ILE A 77 7.99 -6.21 2.48
C ILE A 77 6.82 -6.33 1.52
N TRP A 78 7.08 -6.87 0.33
CA TRP A 78 6.09 -7.00 -0.72
C TRP A 78 5.73 -8.47 -0.92
N PRO A 79 4.47 -8.77 -1.28
CA PRO A 79 4.12 -10.12 -1.70
C PRO A 79 4.84 -10.49 -2.99
N SER A 80 4.82 -11.76 -3.34
CA SER A 80 5.38 -12.22 -4.61
C SER A 80 4.67 -11.54 -5.78
N PRO A 81 5.41 -11.08 -6.82
CA PRO A 81 4.78 -10.54 -8.01
C PRO A 81 3.77 -11.47 -8.67
N ALA A 82 3.92 -12.78 -8.47
CA ALA A 82 2.99 -13.77 -9.01
C ALA A 82 1.60 -13.67 -8.38
N ASP A 83 1.47 -13.03 -7.21
CA ASP A 83 0.19 -12.91 -6.54
C ASP A 83 -0.73 -11.87 -7.17
N GLY A 84 -0.20 -11.02 -8.03
CA GLY A 84 -0.99 -10.01 -8.75
C GLY A 84 -1.45 -8.88 -7.84
N VAL A 85 -2.72 -8.91 -7.45
CA VAL A 85 -3.31 -7.91 -6.57
C VAL A 85 -3.70 -8.60 -5.27
N VAL A 86 -3.27 -8.04 -4.14
CA VAL A 86 -3.49 -8.63 -2.82
C VAL A 86 -4.22 -7.63 -1.95
N ALA A 87 -5.29 -8.08 -1.30
CA ALA A 87 -6.01 -7.26 -0.33
C ALA A 87 -5.35 -7.42 1.05
N ILE A 88 -5.16 -6.30 1.73
CA ILE A 88 -4.64 -6.31 3.09
C ILE A 88 -5.54 -5.48 4.00
N SER A 89 -5.40 -5.67 5.30
CA SER A 89 -6.16 -4.90 6.28
C SER A 89 -5.51 -3.54 6.53
N ALA A 90 -6.25 -2.64 7.15
CA ALA A 90 -5.71 -1.35 7.58
C ALA A 90 -4.52 -1.53 8.54
N ALA A 91 -4.62 -2.50 9.46
CA ALA A 91 -3.54 -2.78 10.39
C ALA A 91 -2.28 -3.28 9.66
N GLN A 92 -2.46 -4.15 8.67
CA GLN A 92 -1.34 -4.62 7.86
C GLN A 92 -0.68 -3.48 7.09
N LEU A 93 -1.46 -2.56 6.55
CA LEU A 93 -0.90 -1.38 5.89
C LEU A 93 -0.08 -0.55 6.86
N ALA A 94 -0.56 -0.34 8.07
CA ALA A 94 0.18 0.42 9.08
C ALA A 94 1.53 -0.23 9.39
N TYR A 95 1.56 -1.56 9.58
CA TYR A 95 2.81 -2.28 9.78
C TYR A 95 3.72 -2.16 8.57
N MET A 96 3.18 -2.28 7.38
CA MET A 96 3.95 -2.15 6.16
C MET A 96 4.63 -0.78 6.06
N LEU A 97 3.88 0.28 6.37
CA LEU A 97 4.42 1.64 6.31
C LEU A 97 5.50 1.89 7.35
N ASP A 98 5.50 1.13 8.45
CA ASP A 98 6.53 1.21 9.47
C ASP A 98 7.73 0.29 9.16
N GLY A 99 7.73 -0.37 8.02
CA GLY A 99 8.81 -1.27 7.65
C GLY A 99 8.79 -2.60 8.39
N ILE A 100 7.66 -2.95 9.00
CA ILE A 100 7.49 -4.17 9.77
C ILE A 100 6.91 -5.26 8.87
N ASP A 101 7.22 -6.50 9.17
CA ASP A 101 6.64 -7.63 8.44
C ASP A 101 5.15 -7.73 8.75
N TRP A 102 4.34 -7.20 7.85
CA TRP A 102 2.89 -7.15 8.00
C TRP A 102 2.22 -8.50 7.74
N ARG A 103 2.92 -9.44 7.14
CA ARG A 103 2.38 -10.77 6.82
C ARG A 103 2.23 -11.62 8.06
N ASN A 104 3.12 -11.41 9.04
CA ASN A 104 3.13 -12.19 10.26
C ASN A 104 3.48 -11.28 11.42
N PRO A 105 2.57 -10.40 11.80
CA PRO A 105 2.86 -9.37 12.80
C PRO A 105 2.82 -9.91 14.20
N ARG A 106 3.52 -11.03 14.52
CA ARG A 106 3.52 -11.52 15.79
C ARG A 106 4.13 -10.58 16.61
N HIS A 107 3.80 -10.45 17.60
CA HIS A 107 4.24 -9.60 18.44
C HIS A 107 5.32 -9.98 19.07
N THR A 108 5.83 -10.64 18.58
CA THR A 108 6.81 -11.04 18.99
C THR A 108 7.62 -10.15 19.53
N PHE A 109 7.58 -9.43 19.50
CA PHE A 109 8.35 -8.65 20.00
C PHE A 109 7.86 -8.20 21.09
N ARG A 110 7.49 -8.58 21.68
CA ARG A 110 7.12 -8.23 22.65
C ARG A 110 7.60 -8.42 23.71
N PRO A 111 7.86 -8.54 23.58
CA PRO A 111 8.39 -8.58 24.40
C PRO A 111 8.79 -8.87 25.03
N GLN A 112 8.75 -8.91 24.84
CA GLN A 112 9.10 -9.10 25.31
C GLN A 112 9.49 -9.09 25.93
N ARG A 113 9.56 -8.99 26.12
CA ARG A 113 9.98 -8.82 26.64
C ARG A 113 10.20 -8.67 27.50
N ALA A 114 10.06 -8.63 27.87
CA ALA A 114 10.26 -8.42 28.55
C ALA A 114 10.59 -8.53 29.04
N GLY A 115 10.59 -8.61 29.21
CA GLY A 115 10.87 -8.74 29.57
C GLY A 115 10.96 -8.82 29.57
#